data_6db8f19f8749bbbba4c3b9b0d89afbdd
#
_entry.id   6db8f19f8749bbbba4c3b9b0d89afbdd
#
_cell.length_a   1.000
_cell.length_b   1.000
_cell.length_c   1.000
_cell.angle_alpha   90.00
_cell.angle_beta   90.00
_cell.angle_gamma   90.00
#
_symmetry.space_group_name_H-M   'P 1'
#
loop_
_entity.id
_entity.type
_entity.pdbx_description
1 polymer ?
#
loop_
_entity_poly.entity_id
_entity_poly.type
_entity_poly.pdbx_seq_one_letter_code
_entity_poly.pdbx_strand_id
1 'polypeptide(L)'
;PEMKDYTHSIVAYEGLRYEDCYNKPELKDVHPVALGDGPKWNPKNPNESMFSMYSTAPVGILGAIVDTTDVKMILRLNCNKTDFYANTMYPTYLYYNPYKVNKTVTYHPSGNVDVFDLVAKKYVAKGISTNFKIEIPSNQVSLLVELPTGIKIEKKNNLLIANGVTISYK
;
A
#
# COMPACT_ATOMS: atom_id res chain seq x y z
N PRO A 1 22.86 24.53 -8.26
CA PRO A 1 22.68 23.10 -7.96
C PRO A 1 21.24 22.81 -7.56
N GLU A 2 20.66 23.62 -6.68
CA GLU A 2 19.30 23.47 -6.16
C GLU A 2 18.22 23.59 -7.24
N MET A 3 18.35 24.54 -8.15
CA MET A 3 17.39 24.73 -9.25
C MET A 3 17.25 23.53 -10.18
N LYS A 4 18.26 22.71 -10.29
CA LYS A 4 18.23 21.51 -11.15
C LYS A 4 17.31 20.43 -10.57
N ASP A 5 17.32 20.25 -9.25
CA ASP A 5 16.48 19.27 -8.57
C ASP A 5 15.01 19.70 -8.56
N TYR A 6 14.77 21.00 -8.38
CA TYR A 6 13.42 21.56 -8.48
C TYR A 6 12.82 21.41 -9.89
N THR A 7 13.62 21.54 -10.93
CA THR A 7 13.15 21.40 -12.32
C THR A 7 12.56 20.01 -12.56
N HIS A 8 13.20 18.95 -12.10
CA HIS A 8 12.69 17.59 -12.25
C HIS A 8 11.36 17.39 -11.53
N SER A 9 11.25 17.87 -10.31
CA SER A 9 10.01 17.77 -9.51
C SER A 9 8.85 18.53 -10.15
N ILE A 10 9.12 19.70 -10.70
CA ILE A 10 8.13 20.52 -11.40
C ILE A 10 7.64 19.85 -12.68
N VAL A 11 8.56 19.35 -13.49
CA VAL A 11 8.22 18.64 -14.73
C VAL A 11 7.39 17.40 -14.42
N ALA A 12 7.73 16.65 -13.37
CA ALA A 12 6.95 15.51 -12.91
C ALA A 12 5.52 15.93 -12.51
N TYR A 13 5.37 17.01 -11.75
CA TYR A 13 4.07 17.53 -11.37
C TYR A 13 3.24 18.00 -12.58
N GLU A 14 3.81 18.77 -13.47
CA GLU A 14 3.15 19.23 -14.68
C GLU A 14 2.70 18.07 -15.56
N GLY A 15 3.52 17.03 -15.67
CA GLY A 15 3.15 15.81 -16.36
C GLY A 15 1.93 15.14 -15.76
N LEU A 16 1.91 14.94 -14.43
CA LEU A 16 0.77 14.36 -13.72
C LEU A 16 -0.51 15.19 -13.90
N ARG A 17 -0.39 16.52 -13.84
CA ARG A 17 -1.51 17.44 -13.97
C ARG A 17 -2.21 17.35 -15.32
N TYR A 18 -1.46 17.11 -16.38
CA TYR A 18 -2.00 17.08 -17.75
C TYR A 18 -2.24 15.66 -18.28
N GLU A 19 -2.13 14.66 -17.42
CA GLU A 19 -2.29 13.24 -17.80
C GLU A 19 -1.30 12.74 -18.87
N ASP A 20 -0.30 13.56 -19.21
CA ASP A 20 0.66 13.32 -20.28
C ASP A 20 2.09 13.16 -19.75
N CYS A 21 2.20 12.76 -18.48
CA CYS A 21 3.48 12.75 -17.77
C CYS A 21 4.52 11.83 -18.42
N TYR A 22 4.11 10.69 -18.94
CA TYR A 22 5.05 9.71 -19.49
C TYR A 22 5.48 9.97 -20.94
N ASN A 23 4.81 10.90 -21.61
CA ASN A 23 5.15 11.29 -22.98
C ASN A 23 6.19 12.43 -23.04
N LYS A 24 6.52 13.04 -21.90
CA LYS A 24 7.53 14.09 -21.82
C LYS A 24 8.93 13.48 -21.66
N PRO A 25 9.89 13.83 -22.53
CA PRO A 25 11.26 13.30 -22.44
C PRO A 25 11.92 13.57 -21.08
N GLU A 26 11.60 14.70 -20.45
CA GLU A 26 12.14 15.14 -19.16
C GLU A 26 11.68 14.23 -18.01
N LEU A 27 10.61 13.48 -18.19
CA LEU A 27 10.03 12.59 -17.17
C LEU A 27 10.43 11.13 -17.34
N LYS A 28 11.16 10.80 -18.39
CA LYS A 28 11.48 9.41 -18.75
C LYS A 28 12.10 8.59 -17.60
N ASP A 29 12.91 9.25 -16.77
CA ASP A 29 13.65 8.61 -15.69
C ASP A 29 13.33 9.24 -14.31
N VAL A 30 12.23 10.00 -14.22
CA VAL A 30 11.83 10.69 -13.00
C VAL A 30 10.56 10.07 -12.43
N HIS A 31 10.62 9.61 -11.18
CA HIS A 31 9.41 9.18 -10.49
C HIS A 31 8.52 10.40 -10.23
N PRO A 32 7.21 10.33 -10.57
CA PRO A 32 6.29 11.42 -10.33
C PRO A 32 6.22 11.79 -8.85
N VAL A 33 6.36 13.07 -8.56
CA VAL A 33 6.17 13.64 -7.22
C VAL A 33 5.11 14.74 -7.26
N ALA A 34 4.20 14.75 -6.30
CA ALA A 34 3.23 15.82 -6.18
C ALA A 34 3.90 17.07 -5.59
N LEU A 35 3.62 18.22 -6.18
CA LEU A 35 4.04 19.53 -5.66
C LEU A 35 2.86 20.27 -5.05
N GLY A 36 3.12 21.05 -3.98
CA GLY A 36 2.08 21.65 -3.16
C GLY A 36 1.15 22.58 -3.88
N ASP A 37 1.68 23.58 -4.52
CA ASP A 37 0.87 24.70 -5.02
C ASP A 37 0.37 24.55 -6.46
N GLY A 38 0.70 23.43 -7.09
CA GLY A 38 0.13 23.02 -8.37
C GLY A 38 -0.01 24.15 -9.40
N PRO A 39 -1.24 24.43 -9.83
CA PRO A 39 -1.50 25.45 -10.86
C PRO A 39 -1.08 26.88 -10.53
N LYS A 40 -0.85 27.17 -9.25
CA LYS A 40 -0.40 28.51 -8.80
C LYS A 40 1.11 28.68 -8.92
N TRP A 41 1.83 27.55 -9.04
CA TRP A 41 3.28 27.64 -9.18
C TRP A 41 3.66 28.30 -10.51
N ASN A 42 4.57 29.27 -10.44
CA ASN A 42 5.06 29.98 -11.59
C ASN A 42 6.60 30.00 -11.57
N PRO A 43 7.29 29.54 -12.63
CA PRO A 43 8.75 29.54 -12.68
C PRO A 43 9.36 30.92 -12.55
N LYS A 44 8.59 31.99 -12.77
CA LYS A 44 9.04 33.39 -12.58
C LYS A 44 8.96 33.86 -11.13
N ASN A 45 8.30 33.06 -10.25
CA ASN A 45 8.20 33.32 -8.82
C ASN A 45 8.61 32.09 -8.00
N PRO A 46 9.92 31.77 -7.97
CA PRO A 46 10.45 30.59 -7.31
C PRO A 46 10.32 30.60 -5.77
N ASN A 47 9.86 31.73 -5.20
CA ASN A 47 9.64 31.84 -3.75
C ASN A 47 8.30 31.30 -3.30
N GLU A 48 7.38 31.01 -4.22
CA GLU A 48 6.18 30.23 -3.86
C GLU A 48 6.58 28.79 -3.61
N SER A 49 6.12 28.25 -2.49
CA SER A 49 6.49 26.90 -2.03
C SER A 49 6.18 25.85 -3.10
N MET A 50 7.21 25.30 -3.70
CA MET A 50 7.09 24.15 -4.60
C MET A 50 6.87 22.84 -3.83
N PHE A 51 7.24 22.84 -2.57
CA PHE A 51 7.11 21.70 -1.67
C PHE A 51 6.22 22.10 -0.48
N SER A 52 4.94 21.77 -0.55
CA SER A 52 4.12 21.84 0.64
C SER A 52 4.27 20.54 1.42
N MET A 53 3.96 20.60 2.72
CA MET A 53 3.87 19.40 3.54
C MET A 53 2.83 18.39 3.02
N TYR A 54 1.97 18.80 2.10
CA TYR A 54 0.93 18.00 1.49
C TYR A 54 1.32 17.41 0.11
N SER A 55 2.49 17.73 -0.42
CA SER A 55 2.86 17.34 -1.78
C SER A 55 3.58 15.99 -1.84
N THR A 56 4.73 15.88 -1.21
CA THR A 56 5.58 14.68 -1.31
C THR A 56 5.31 13.66 -0.22
N ALA A 57 5.02 14.09 1.00
CA ALA A 57 4.78 13.19 2.11
C ALA A 57 3.54 12.28 1.89
N PRO A 58 2.35 12.79 1.49
CA PRO A 58 1.23 11.93 1.17
C PRO A 58 1.50 10.95 0.04
N VAL A 59 2.22 11.37 -1.01
CA VAL A 59 2.59 10.49 -2.13
C VAL A 59 3.51 9.37 -1.65
N GLY A 60 4.52 9.69 -0.84
CA GLY A 60 5.42 8.71 -0.25
C GLY A 60 4.70 7.73 0.66
N ILE A 61 3.81 8.22 1.52
CA ILE A 61 2.99 7.39 2.41
C ILE A 61 2.08 6.47 1.60
N LEU A 62 1.33 7.01 0.64
CA LEU A 62 0.44 6.22 -0.21
C LEU A 62 1.22 5.21 -1.04
N GLY A 63 2.36 5.59 -1.61
CA GLY A 63 3.23 4.69 -2.36
C GLY A 63 3.84 3.58 -1.51
N ALA A 64 4.02 3.80 -0.20
CA ALA A 64 4.47 2.76 0.71
C ALA A 64 3.36 1.78 1.11
N ILE A 65 2.11 2.26 1.19
CA ILE A 65 0.95 1.47 1.63
C ILE A 65 0.33 0.70 0.47
N VAL A 66 0.15 1.37 -0.68
CA VAL A 66 -0.67 0.87 -1.79
C VAL A 66 0.19 0.08 -2.77
N ASP A 67 -0.28 -1.11 -3.10
CA ASP A 67 0.30 -1.97 -4.13
C ASP A 67 -0.81 -2.49 -5.04
N THR A 68 -0.48 -2.78 -6.30
CA THR A 68 -1.43 -3.32 -7.27
C THR A 68 -1.52 -4.83 -7.17
N THR A 69 -2.62 -5.40 -7.65
CA THR A 69 -2.77 -6.85 -7.85
C THR A 69 -2.89 -7.18 -9.35
N ASP A 70 -2.92 -8.47 -9.65
CA ASP A 70 -3.18 -8.97 -11.00
C ASP A 70 -4.66 -8.80 -11.44
N VAL A 71 -5.51 -8.25 -10.58
CA VAL A 71 -6.90 -7.91 -10.88
C VAL A 71 -7.10 -6.41 -10.80
N LYS A 72 -7.45 -5.79 -11.92
CA LYS A 72 -7.73 -4.34 -11.99
C LYS A 72 -8.70 -3.92 -10.89
N MET A 73 -8.51 -2.75 -10.29
CA MET A 73 -9.31 -2.15 -9.21
C MET A 73 -9.27 -2.89 -7.86
N ILE A 74 -8.58 -4.02 -7.74
CA ILE A 74 -8.29 -4.62 -6.44
C ILE A 74 -6.87 -4.25 -6.06
N LEU A 75 -6.72 -3.52 -4.97
CA LEU A 75 -5.44 -3.09 -4.42
C LEU A 75 -5.08 -3.96 -3.21
N ARG A 76 -3.78 -4.09 -2.95
CA ARG A 76 -3.23 -4.61 -1.72
C ARG A 76 -2.73 -3.44 -0.89
N LEU A 77 -3.26 -3.26 0.31
CA LEU A 77 -2.84 -2.21 1.22
C LEU A 77 -2.01 -2.83 2.36
N ASN A 78 -0.78 -2.38 2.51
CA ASN A 78 0.08 -2.80 3.62
C ASN A 78 -0.27 -2.00 4.87
N CYS A 79 -0.87 -2.66 5.86
CA CYS A 79 -1.36 -2.03 7.07
C CYS A 79 -0.26 -1.66 8.08
N ASN A 80 0.97 -2.16 7.89
CA ASN A 80 2.06 -1.95 8.84
C ASN A 80 3.05 -0.85 8.42
N LYS A 81 3.01 -0.36 7.17
CA LYS A 81 4.03 0.54 6.63
C LYS A 81 4.10 1.92 7.27
N THR A 82 3.04 2.36 7.92
CA THR A 82 2.98 3.67 8.59
C THR A 82 3.04 3.57 10.10
N ASP A 83 3.15 2.36 10.65
CA ASP A 83 3.24 2.15 12.09
C ASP A 83 4.71 2.10 12.54
N PHE A 84 5.23 3.24 12.94
CA PHE A 84 6.60 3.39 13.43
C PHE A 84 6.86 2.68 14.76
N TYR A 85 5.81 2.31 15.49
CA TYR A 85 5.90 1.68 16.80
C TYR A 85 5.68 0.17 16.76
N ALA A 86 5.37 -0.39 15.60
CA ALA A 86 4.97 -1.77 15.43
C ALA A 86 6.15 -2.76 15.25
N ASN A 87 7.20 -2.64 16.04
CA ASN A 87 8.37 -3.55 15.97
C ASN A 87 8.06 -5.05 16.11
N THR A 88 6.84 -5.41 16.49
CA THR A 88 6.42 -6.79 16.77
C THR A 88 5.17 -7.24 16.00
N MET A 89 4.67 -6.42 15.09
CA MET A 89 3.47 -6.78 14.33
C MET A 89 3.79 -7.70 13.16
N TYR A 90 2.89 -8.65 12.93
CA TYR A 90 2.97 -9.51 11.76
C TYR A 90 2.54 -8.76 10.49
N PRO A 91 3.14 -9.05 9.32
CA PRO A 91 2.73 -8.45 8.06
C PRO A 91 1.22 -8.62 7.84
N THR A 92 0.54 -7.51 7.61
CA THR A 92 -0.92 -7.50 7.48
C THR A 92 -1.32 -6.71 6.24
N TYR A 93 -2.17 -7.30 5.42
CA TYR A 93 -2.58 -6.75 4.14
C TYR A 93 -4.09 -6.72 4.02
N LEU A 94 -4.62 -5.57 3.59
CA LEU A 94 -6.04 -5.40 3.31
C LEU A 94 -6.29 -5.44 1.81
N TYR A 95 -7.33 -6.16 1.42
CA TYR A 95 -7.87 -6.23 0.06
C TYR A 95 -9.34 -5.84 0.09
N TYR A 96 -9.78 -5.08 -0.91
CA TYR A 96 -11.19 -4.80 -1.12
C TYR A 96 -11.59 -5.18 -2.55
N ASN A 97 -12.62 -5.99 -2.69
CA ASN A 97 -13.19 -6.36 -3.98
C ASN A 97 -14.41 -5.48 -4.30
N PRO A 98 -14.30 -4.51 -5.21
CA PRO A 98 -15.42 -3.63 -5.58
C PRO A 98 -16.41 -4.28 -6.57
N TYR A 99 -16.13 -5.48 -7.03
CA TYR A 99 -16.97 -6.17 -8.00
C TYR A 99 -18.14 -6.88 -7.33
N LYS A 100 -19.24 -7.02 -8.08
CA LYS A 100 -20.42 -7.77 -7.65
C LYS A 100 -20.27 -9.30 -7.74
N VAL A 101 -19.07 -9.78 -8.06
CA VAL A 101 -18.70 -11.20 -8.14
C VAL A 101 -17.39 -11.44 -7.39
N ASN A 102 -17.19 -12.66 -6.91
CA ASN A 102 -15.91 -13.05 -6.31
C ASN A 102 -14.78 -12.86 -7.33
N LYS A 103 -13.63 -12.45 -6.85
CA LYS A 103 -12.42 -12.30 -7.66
C LYS A 103 -11.27 -13.07 -7.02
N THR A 104 -10.47 -13.67 -7.87
CA THR A 104 -9.28 -14.40 -7.46
C THR A 104 -8.06 -13.55 -7.78
N VAL A 105 -7.23 -13.27 -6.79
CA VAL A 105 -5.96 -12.54 -6.93
C VAL A 105 -4.78 -13.43 -6.59
N THR A 106 -3.62 -13.14 -7.18
CA THR A 106 -2.38 -13.80 -6.80
C THR A 106 -1.83 -13.18 -5.52
N TYR A 107 -1.63 -14.00 -4.51
CA TYR A 107 -1.00 -13.61 -3.25
C TYR A 107 0.49 -13.96 -3.28
N HIS A 108 1.31 -13.03 -2.79
CA HIS A 108 2.76 -13.16 -2.71
C HIS A 108 3.15 -13.16 -1.24
N PRO A 109 3.43 -14.33 -0.63
CA PRO A 109 3.82 -14.41 0.77
C PRO A 109 5.23 -13.84 0.98
N SER A 110 5.49 -13.29 2.18
CA SER A 110 6.81 -12.74 2.53
C SER A 110 7.86 -13.82 2.85
N GLY A 111 7.44 -15.07 3.02
CA GLY A 111 8.30 -16.20 3.36
C GLY A 111 7.48 -17.46 3.59
N ASN A 112 7.97 -18.39 4.40
CA ASN A 112 7.21 -19.57 4.79
C ASN A 112 6.24 -19.22 5.93
N VAL A 113 4.96 -19.03 5.60
CA VAL A 113 3.96 -18.47 6.50
C VAL A 113 2.64 -19.22 6.47
N ASP A 114 1.87 -19.06 7.53
CA ASP A 114 0.43 -19.34 7.55
C ASP A 114 -0.31 -18.01 7.31
N VAL A 115 -1.29 -17.98 6.42
CA VAL A 115 -2.10 -16.80 6.14
C VAL A 115 -3.48 -16.96 6.76
N PHE A 116 -3.83 -16.03 7.65
CA PHE A 116 -5.11 -16.02 8.34
C PHE A 116 -5.92 -14.77 7.98
N ASP A 117 -7.19 -14.96 7.63
CA ASP A 117 -8.11 -13.84 7.36
C ASP A 117 -8.78 -13.42 8.68
N LEU A 118 -8.49 -12.20 9.11
CA LEU A 118 -9.03 -11.61 10.35
C LEU A 118 -10.52 -11.26 10.23
N VAL A 119 -11.03 -11.02 9.02
CA VAL A 119 -12.47 -10.78 8.77
C VAL A 119 -13.23 -12.09 8.76
N ALA A 120 -12.81 -13.05 7.95
CA ALA A 120 -13.44 -14.36 7.84
C ALA A 120 -13.12 -15.28 9.03
N LYS A 121 -12.14 -14.93 9.87
CA LYS A 121 -11.68 -15.70 11.06
C LYS A 121 -11.27 -17.13 10.73
N LYS A 122 -10.58 -17.31 9.61
CA LYS A 122 -10.12 -18.64 9.14
C LYS A 122 -8.76 -18.55 8.48
N TYR A 123 -8.05 -19.66 8.48
CA TYR A 123 -6.85 -19.79 7.68
C TYR A 123 -7.23 -19.84 6.18
N VAL A 124 -6.54 -19.04 5.40
CA VAL A 124 -6.63 -19.03 3.93
C VAL A 124 -5.65 -20.06 3.36
N ALA A 125 -4.46 -20.12 3.95
CA ALA A 125 -3.43 -21.10 3.59
C ALA A 125 -2.50 -21.35 4.78
N LYS A 126 -1.77 -22.47 4.76
CA LYS A 126 -0.79 -22.82 5.79
C LYS A 126 0.50 -23.35 5.16
N GLY A 127 1.64 -22.99 5.77
CA GLY A 127 2.96 -23.46 5.39
C GLY A 127 3.32 -23.13 3.95
N ILE A 128 2.96 -21.95 3.48
CA ILE A 128 3.19 -21.52 2.10
C ILE A 128 4.41 -20.62 2.00
N SER A 129 5.22 -20.85 0.96
CA SER A 129 6.39 -20.04 0.64
C SER A 129 6.41 -19.57 -0.83
N THR A 130 5.40 -19.96 -1.60
CA THR A 130 5.27 -19.63 -3.03
C THR A 130 3.96 -18.90 -3.28
N ASN A 131 3.89 -18.20 -4.41
CA ASN A 131 2.67 -17.51 -4.83
C ASN A 131 1.49 -18.48 -4.94
N PHE A 132 0.34 -18.06 -4.49
CA PHE A 132 -0.90 -18.84 -4.56
C PHE A 132 -2.11 -17.94 -4.84
N LYS A 133 -3.23 -18.55 -5.17
CA LYS A 133 -4.46 -17.82 -5.47
C LYS A 133 -5.35 -17.72 -4.23
N ILE A 134 -5.84 -16.51 -3.96
CA ILE A 134 -6.84 -16.24 -2.95
C ILE A 134 -8.12 -15.70 -3.58
N GLU A 135 -9.26 -16.09 -3.05
CA GLU A 135 -10.54 -15.55 -3.45
C GLU A 135 -10.97 -14.42 -2.49
N ILE A 136 -11.27 -13.25 -3.07
CA ILE A 136 -11.85 -12.13 -2.34
C ILE A 136 -13.34 -12.07 -2.68
N PRO A 137 -14.23 -12.24 -1.68
CA PRO A 137 -15.67 -12.26 -1.93
C PRO A 137 -16.18 -10.95 -2.53
N SER A 138 -17.30 -11.02 -3.24
CA SER A 138 -17.89 -9.88 -3.93
C SER A 138 -18.27 -8.76 -2.94
N ASN A 139 -17.86 -7.53 -3.26
CA ASN A 139 -18.14 -6.34 -2.46
C ASN A 139 -17.74 -6.48 -0.97
N GLN A 140 -16.65 -7.21 -0.70
CA GLN A 140 -16.16 -7.46 0.65
C GLN A 140 -14.66 -7.14 0.80
N VAL A 141 -14.26 -7.08 2.06
CA VAL A 141 -12.87 -6.91 2.49
C VAL A 141 -12.32 -8.25 2.96
N SER A 142 -11.06 -8.54 2.62
CA SER A 142 -10.23 -9.55 3.28
C SER A 142 -9.06 -8.85 3.97
N LEU A 143 -8.85 -9.14 5.23
CA LEU A 143 -7.72 -8.62 6.02
C LEU A 143 -6.82 -9.79 6.42
N LEU A 144 -5.72 -9.93 5.69
CA LEU A 144 -4.86 -11.10 5.75
C LEU A 144 -3.62 -10.81 6.59
N VAL A 145 -3.38 -11.60 7.63
CA VAL A 145 -2.16 -11.55 8.43
C VAL A 145 -1.28 -12.77 8.13
N GLU A 146 0.00 -12.52 7.91
CA GLU A 146 1.03 -13.56 7.75
C GLU A 146 1.60 -13.92 9.12
N LEU A 147 1.45 -15.16 9.50
CA LEU A 147 1.97 -15.71 10.75
C LEU A 147 3.10 -16.71 10.46
N PRO A 148 4.12 -16.80 11.28
CA PRO A 148 5.07 -17.91 11.19
C PRO A 148 4.33 -19.26 11.24
N THR A 149 4.77 -20.19 10.39
CA THR A 149 4.11 -21.49 10.24
C THR A 149 3.98 -22.23 11.58
N GLY A 150 2.79 -22.73 11.86
CA GLY A 150 2.49 -23.54 13.05
C GLY A 150 2.18 -22.75 14.31
N ILE A 151 2.14 -21.43 14.26
CA ILE A 151 1.71 -20.62 15.41
C ILE A 151 0.23 -20.80 15.64
N LYS A 152 -0.14 -21.03 16.90
CA LYS A 152 -1.55 -21.09 17.33
C LYS A 152 -2.07 -19.68 17.62
N ILE A 153 -3.27 -19.41 17.13
CA ILE A 153 -4.02 -18.21 17.47
C ILE A 153 -4.85 -18.50 18.71
N GLU A 154 -4.62 -17.73 19.76
CA GLU A 154 -5.38 -17.77 21.00
C GLU A 154 -6.45 -16.68 21.00
N LYS A 155 -7.60 -17.01 21.57
CA LYS A 155 -8.67 -16.05 21.82
C LYS A 155 -8.73 -15.77 23.32
N LYS A 156 -8.38 -14.53 23.71
CA LYS A 156 -8.42 -14.10 25.10
C LYS A 156 -9.24 -12.80 25.20
N ASN A 157 -10.31 -12.84 25.96
CA ASN A 157 -11.31 -11.75 25.98
C ASN A 157 -11.78 -11.44 24.54
N ASN A 158 -11.66 -10.21 24.11
CA ASN A 158 -12.01 -9.77 22.75
C ASN A 158 -10.80 -9.66 21.81
N LEU A 159 -9.68 -10.33 22.13
CA LEU A 159 -8.44 -10.27 21.37
C LEU A 159 -8.19 -11.61 20.66
N LEU A 160 -7.62 -11.54 19.46
CA LEU A 160 -6.89 -12.64 18.84
C LEU A 160 -5.40 -12.39 19.04
N ILE A 161 -4.71 -13.38 19.59
CA ILE A 161 -3.30 -13.30 19.97
C ILE A 161 -2.54 -14.44 19.29
N ALA A 162 -1.44 -14.13 18.64
CA ALA A 162 -0.52 -15.09 18.06
C ALA A 162 0.85 -14.89 18.69
N ASN A 163 1.36 -15.91 19.41
CA ASN A 163 2.64 -15.87 20.13
C ASN A 163 2.84 -14.58 20.96
N GLY A 164 1.85 -14.21 21.75
CA GLY A 164 1.89 -13.00 22.58
C GLY A 164 1.61 -11.67 21.87
N VAL A 165 1.52 -11.67 20.55
CA VAL A 165 1.21 -10.49 19.75
C VAL A 165 -0.27 -10.41 19.45
N THR A 166 -0.91 -9.28 19.76
CA THR A 166 -2.32 -9.05 19.40
C THR A 166 -2.43 -8.80 17.90
N ILE A 167 -3.19 -9.64 17.20
CA ILE A 167 -3.41 -9.54 15.74
C ILE A 167 -4.79 -9.01 15.37
N SER A 168 -5.73 -8.99 16.31
CA SER A 168 -7.06 -8.40 16.09
C SER A 168 -7.72 -8.05 17.40
N TYR A 169 -8.50 -6.97 17.37
CA TYR A 169 -9.45 -6.58 18.40
C TYR A 169 -10.87 -6.92 17.94
N LYS A 170 -11.74 -7.31 18.86
CA LYS A 170 -13.15 -7.53 18.55
C LYS A 170 -13.94 -6.25 18.70
#